data_c9f72bca060506cf137fbf5bb62d38e5
#
_entry.id   c9f72bca060506cf137fbf5bb62d38e5
#
_cell.length_a   1.000
_cell.length_b   1.000
_cell.length_c   1.000
_cell.angle_alpha   90.00
_cell.angle_beta   90.00
_cell.angle_gamma   90.00
#
_symmetry.space_group_name_H-M   'P 1'
#
loop_
_entity.id
_entity.type
_entity.pdbx_description
1 polymer ?
#
loop_
_entity_poly.entity_id
_entity_poly.type
_entity_poly.pdbx_seq_one_letter_code
_entity_poly.pdbx_strand_id
1 'polypeptide(L)'
;MGERSKYKTKQRETLIEYFASVPGVHITAGDVCEYFKSRGDSIGQSTVYRQLESLVDEGVINKYIIDGNSPACFEYVGGKHVDEICFHCKCEKCGRLIHLHCDELSEISEHLYQEHHFRLNPMRTVFYGVCDDCM
;
A
#
# COMPACT_ATOMS: atom_id res chain seq x y z
N MET A 1 -13.61 -30.00 3.19
CA MET A 1 -12.84 -28.88 2.65
C MET A 1 -13.33 -28.33 1.32
N GLY A 2 -14.49 -28.44 0.91
CA GLY A 2 -15.01 -28.13 -0.39
C GLY A 2 -15.17 -26.64 -0.70
N GLU A 3 -16.39 -26.14 -0.62
CA GLU A 3 -16.78 -24.84 -1.16
C GLU A 3 -16.09 -23.63 -0.51
N ARG A 4 -15.77 -23.68 0.79
CA ARG A 4 -15.11 -22.57 1.50
C ARG A 4 -13.72 -22.27 0.97
N SER A 5 -12.93 -23.31 0.66
CA SER A 5 -11.60 -23.14 0.10
C SER A 5 -11.64 -22.56 -1.30
N LYS A 6 -12.56 -23.03 -2.13
CA LYS A 6 -12.73 -22.52 -3.49
C LYS A 6 -13.21 -21.07 -3.49
N TYR A 7 -14.11 -20.71 -2.59
CA TYR A 7 -14.62 -19.35 -2.48
C TYR A 7 -13.53 -18.38 -2.03
N LYS A 8 -12.75 -18.76 -1.01
CA LYS A 8 -11.61 -17.95 -0.54
C LYS A 8 -10.56 -17.75 -1.63
N THR A 9 -10.27 -18.81 -2.39
CA THR A 9 -9.31 -18.74 -3.50
C THR A 9 -9.79 -17.81 -4.58
N LYS A 10 -11.08 -17.86 -4.91
CA LYS A 10 -11.67 -16.97 -5.90
C LYS A 10 -11.65 -15.51 -5.44
N GLN A 11 -11.98 -15.25 -4.18
CA GLN A 11 -11.89 -13.91 -3.61
C GLN A 11 -10.47 -13.37 -3.68
N ARG A 12 -9.50 -14.21 -3.34
CA ARG A 12 -8.08 -13.85 -3.37
C ARG A 12 -7.64 -13.51 -4.79
N GLU A 13 -8.01 -14.33 -5.77
CA GLU A 13 -7.69 -14.07 -7.18
C GLU A 13 -8.30 -12.77 -7.67
N THR A 14 -9.56 -12.52 -7.33
CA THR A 14 -10.25 -11.28 -7.69
C THR A 14 -9.56 -10.07 -7.07
N LEU A 15 -9.12 -10.19 -5.83
CA LEU A 15 -8.43 -9.13 -5.12
C LEU A 15 -7.07 -8.83 -5.78
N ILE A 16 -6.30 -9.86 -6.11
CA ILE A 16 -5.02 -9.72 -6.80
C ILE A 16 -5.21 -9.06 -8.18
N GLU A 17 -6.23 -9.49 -8.92
CA GLU A 17 -6.56 -8.89 -10.22
C GLU A 17 -6.89 -7.41 -10.09
N TYR A 18 -7.64 -7.03 -9.06
CA TYR A 18 -7.97 -5.64 -8.80
C TYR A 18 -6.69 -4.81 -8.58
N PHE A 19 -5.82 -5.26 -7.68
CA PHE A 19 -4.56 -4.56 -7.42
C PHE A 19 -3.66 -4.50 -8.66
N ALA A 20 -3.58 -5.58 -9.40
CA ALA A 20 -2.75 -5.65 -10.61
C ALA A 20 -3.27 -4.74 -11.73
N SER A 21 -4.56 -4.44 -11.74
CA SER A 21 -5.16 -3.55 -12.74
C SER A 21 -4.86 -2.07 -12.48
N VAL A 22 -4.48 -1.73 -11.27
CA VAL A 22 -4.18 -0.34 -10.87
C VAL A 22 -2.84 -0.26 -10.14
N PRO A 23 -1.72 -0.62 -10.82
CA PRO A 23 -0.41 -0.56 -10.18
C PRO A 23 -0.05 0.88 -9.81
N GLY A 24 0.59 1.05 -8.66
CA GLY A 24 0.98 2.36 -8.16
C GLY A 24 -0.13 3.15 -7.48
N VAL A 25 -1.35 2.63 -7.45
CA VAL A 25 -2.48 3.29 -6.78
C VAL A 25 -2.61 2.76 -5.36
N HIS A 26 -2.78 3.68 -4.42
CA HIS A 26 -3.02 3.33 -3.02
C HIS A 26 -4.50 3.02 -2.80
N ILE A 27 -4.77 1.83 -2.33
CA ILE A 27 -6.13 1.30 -2.15
C ILE A 27 -6.37 1.02 -0.68
N THR A 28 -7.50 1.50 -0.14
CA THR A 28 -7.90 1.21 1.24
C THR A 28 -8.79 -0.04 1.29
N ALA A 29 -8.99 -0.59 2.49
CA ALA A 29 -9.92 -1.70 2.67
C ALA A 29 -11.35 -1.31 2.26
N GLY A 30 -11.74 -0.05 2.49
CA GLY A 30 -13.02 0.48 2.04
C GLY A 30 -13.20 0.44 0.53
N ASP A 31 -12.15 0.80 -0.20
CA ASP A 31 -12.14 0.73 -1.67
C ASP A 31 -12.33 -0.70 -2.16
N VAL A 32 -11.69 -1.65 -1.49
CA VAL A 32 -11.84 -3.07 -1.81
C VAL A 32 -13.28 -3.53 -1.60
N CYS A 33 -13.90 -3.16 -0.49
CA CYS A 33 -15.28 -3.49 -0.20
C CYS A 33 -16.22 -2.96 -1.28
N GLU A 34 -16.02 -1.72 -1.71
CA GLU A 34 -16.81 -1.11 -2.78
C GLU A 34 -16.61 -1.82 -4.12
N TYR A 35 -15.38 -2.22 -4.42
CA TYR A 35 -15.09 -2.96 -5.65
C TYR A 35 -15.86 -4.27 -5.70
N PHE A 36 -15.83 -5.06 -4.63
CA PHE A 36 -16.59 -6.31 -4.56
C PHE A 36 -18.09 -6.06 -4.65
N LYS A 37 -18.57 -5.04 -3.98
CA LYS A 37 -19.98 -4.67 -4.01
C LYS A 37 -20.44 -4.30 -5.42
N SER A 38 -19.62 -3.58 -6.17
CA SER A 38 -19.90 -3.20 -7.55
C SER A 38 -20.00 -4.40 -8.48
N ARG A 39 -19.34 -5.51 -8.12
CA ARG A 39 -19.39 -6.76 -8.88
C ARG A 39 -20.53 -7.70 -8.41
N GLY A 40 -21.35 -7.24 -7.49
CA GLY A 40 -22.44 -8.05 -6.95
C GLY A 40 -22.02 -9.00 -5.85
N ASP A 41 -20.78 -8.91 -5.38
CA ASP A 41 -20.27 -9.74 -4.28
C ASP A 41 -20.34 -8.96 -2.98
N SER A 42 -20.89 -9.59 -1.95
CA SER A 42 -20.90 -9.02 -0.61
C SER A 42 -19.78 -9.65 0.20
N ILE A 43 -18.81 -8.85 0.59
CA ILE A 43 -17.69 -9.32 1.40
C ILE A 43 -17.61 -8.48 2.68
N GLY A 44 -17.44 -9.16 3.81
CA GLY A 44 -17.34 -8.49 5.09
C GLY A 44 -15.99 -7.78 5.23
N GLN A 45 -15.99 -6.64 5.92
CA GLN A 45 -14.79 -5.85 6.16
C GLN A 45 -13.69 -6.65 6.85
N SER A 46 -14.05 -7.48 7.83
CA SER A 46 -13.09 -8.35 8.53
C SER A 46 -12.42 -9.33 7.58
N THR A 47 -13.18 -9.88 6.63
CA THR A 47 -12.65 -10.81 5.62
C THR A 47 -11.69 -10.08 4.68
N VAL A 48 -12.04 -8.86 4.28
CA VAL A 48 -11.17 -8.01 3.44
C VAL A 48 -9.83 -7.78 4.15
N TYR A 49 -9.86 -7.39 5.41
CA TYR A 49 -8.62 -7.16 6.18
C TYR A 49 -7.75 -8.40 6.28
N ARG A 50 -8.35 -9.57 6.51
CA ARG A 50 -7.60 -10.84 6.55
C ARG A 50 -6.92 -11.14 5.22
N GLN A 51 -7.64 -10.94 4.12
CA GLN A 51 -7.09 -11.16 2.78
C GLN A 51 -5.94 -10.19 2.50
N LEU A 52 -6.12 -8.91 2.85
CA LEU A 52 -5.09 -7.89 2.64
C LEU A 52 -3.83 -8.21 3.46
N GLU A 53 -3.97 -8.55 4.73
CA GLU A 53 -2.83 -8.91 5.59
C GLU A 53 -2.10 -10.15 5.06
N SER A 54 -2.85 -11.13 4.55
CA SER A 54 -2.27 -12.32 3.94
C SER A 54 -1.44 -11.98 2.70
N LEU A 55 -1.94 -11.09 1.85
CA LEU A 55 -1.21 -10.65 0.65
C LEU A 55 0.02 -9.83 1.02
N VAL A 56 -0.02 -9.05 2.09
CA VAL A 56 1.14 -8.32 2.61
C VAL A 56 2.21 -9.31 3.06
N ASP A 57 1.82 -10.32 3.83
CA ASP A 57 2.75 -11.35 4.32
C ASP A 57 3.42 -12.11 3.17
N GLU A 58 2.70 -12.31 2.07
CA GLU A 58 3.22 -13.00 0.89
C GLU A 58 4.03 -12.10 -0.04
N GLY A 59 4.07 -10.78 0.22
CA GLY A 59 4.82 -9.84 -0.59
C GLY A 59 4.15 -9.43 -1.90
N VAL A 60 2.86 -9.71 -2.05
CA VAL A 60 2.09 -9.32 -3.26
C VAL A 60 1.75 -7.84 -3.23
N ILE A 61 1.42 -7.32 -2.06
CA ILE A 61 1.12 -5.91 -1.85
C ILE A 61 1.90 -5.37 -0.66
N ASN A 62 2.10 -4.06 -0.63
CA ASN A 62 2.70 -3.36 0.51
C ASN A 62 1.62 -2.60 1.28
N LYS A 63 1.82 -2.48 2.58
CA LYS A 63 0.93 -1.75 3.46
C LYS A 63 1.61 -0.44 3.89
N TYR A 64 0.90 0.67 3.77
CA TYR A 64 1.39 1.99 4.17
C TYR A 64 0.47 2.59 5.22
N ILE A 65 1.07 3.07 6.30
CA ILE A 65 0.36 3.81 7.35
C ILE A 65 0.84 5.25 7.24
N ILE A 66 -0.03 6.12 6.70
CA ILE A 66 0.33 7.51 6.41
C ILE A 66 0.23 8.37 7.66
N ASP A 67 -0.89 8.24 8.38
CA ASP A 67 -1.05 8.90 9.67
C ASP A 67 -1.99 8.08 10.57
N GLY A 68 -2.08 8.44 11.84
CA GLY A 68 -2.88 7.69 12.80
C GLY A 68 -4.39 7.87 12.65
N ASN A 69 -4.82 8.84 11.84
CA ASN A 69 -6.24 9.17 11.64
C ASN A 69 -6.79 8.64 10.34
N SER A 70 -5.93 8.24 9.42
CA SER A 70 -6.32 7.71 8.11
C SER A 70 -6.21 6.19 8.08
N PRO A 71 -7.10 5.51 7.31
CA PRO A 71 -6.98 4.06 7.12
C PRO A 71 -5.65 3.71 6.45
N ALA A 72 -5.16 2.52 6.71
CA ALA A 72 -3.99 2.00 6.00
C ALA A 72 -4.28 1.90 4.51
N CYS A 73 -3.27 2.17 3.69
CA CYS A 73 -3.33 2.04 2.24
C CYS A 73 -2.50 0.84 1.81
N PHE A 74 -2.89 0.24 0.68
CA PHE A 74 -2.20 -0.92 0.12
C PHE A 74 -1.88 -0.65 -1.34
N GLU A 75 -0.73 -1.14 -1.79
CA GLU A 75 -0.26 -0.94 -3.16
C GLU A 75 0.29 -2.24 -3.73
N TYR A 76 0.00 -2.51 -5.00
CA TYR A 76 0.45 -3.70 -5.70
C TYR A 76 1.96 -3.62 -5.96
N VAL A 77 2.68 -4.65 -5.53
CA VAL A 77 4.12 -4.79 -5.76
C VAL A 77 4.42 -5.78 -6.89
N GLY A 78 3.54 -6.75 -7.09
CA GLY A 78 3.60 -7.67 -8.21
C GLY A 78 4.77 -8.65 -8.21
N GLY A 79 5.31 -8.95 -7.04
CA GLY A 79 6.47 -9.84 -6.96
C GLY A 79 7.75 -9.23 -7.51
N LYS A 80 7.72 -7.96 -7.88
CA LYS A 80 8.93 -7.23 -8.23
C LYS A 80 9.68 -6.97 -6.93
N HIS A 81 10.87 -7.51 -6.84
CA HIS A 81 11.79 -7.11 -5.79
C HIS A 81 12.13 -5.65 -6.05
N VAL A 82 11.50 -4.79 -5.30
CA VAL A 82 11.81 -3.37 -5.38
C VAL A 82 13.04 -3.17 -4.52
N ASP A 83 14.20 -3.26 -5.13
CA ASP A 83 15.44 -2.80 -4.51
C ASP A 83 15.44 -1.28 -4.41
N GLU A 84 14.46 -0.64 -5.02
CA GLU A 84 14.31 0.81 -4.98
C GLU A 84 13.52 1.22 -3.74
N ILE A 85 14.18 2.00 -2.90
CA ILE A 85 13.54 2.60 -1.74
C ILE A 85 12.62 3.72 -2.24
N CYS A 86 11.33 3.55 -2.04
CA CYS A 86 10.34 4.54 -2.44
C CYS A 86 9.84 5.27 -1.20
N PHE A 87 10.00 6.60 -1.19
CA PHE A 87 9.46 7.46 -0.15
C PHE A 87 8.19 8.12 -0.64
N HIS A 88 7.41 8.66 0.28
CA HIS A 88 6.14 9.29 -0.03
C HIS A 88 6.09 10.71 0.48
N CYS A 89 5.49 11.60 -0.30
CA CYS A 89 5.18 12.97 0.09
C CYS A 89 3.67 13.15 0.06
N LYS A 90 3.13 13.80 1.08
CA LYS A 90 1.70 14.08 1.14
C LYS A 90 1.47 15.59 1.19
N CYS A 91 0.62 16.09 0.30
CA CYS A 91 0.21 17.49 0.34
C CYS A 91 -0.81 17.71 1.46
N GLU A 92 -0.51 18.65 2.33
CA GLU A 92 -1.38 18.97 3.46
C GLU A 92 -2.67 19.69 3.04
N LYS A 93 -2.69 20.30 1.85
CA LYS A 93 -3.84 21.05 1.36
C LYS A 93 -4.80 20.20 0.54
N CYS A 94 -4.31 19.45 -0.44
CA CYS A 94 -5.18 18.65 -1.32
C CYS A 94 -5.17 17.16 -1.00
N GLY A 95 -4.29 16.70 -0.12
CA GLY A 95 -4.19 15.29 0.24
C GLY A 95 -3.51 14.41 -0.79
N ARG A 96 -2.98 14.99 -1.86
CA ARG A 96 -2.29 14.24 -2.91
C ARG A 96 -1.10 13.49 -2.33
N LEU A 97 -0.97 12.22 -2.70
CA LEU A 97 0.17 11.40 -2.31
C LEU A 97 1.10 11.26 -3.52
N ILE A 98 2.37 11.59 -3.30
CA ILE A 98 3.39 11.57 -4.34
C ILE A 98 4.42 10.50 -4.00
N HIS A 99 4.69 9.61 -4.95
CA HIS A 99 5.77 8.64 -4.85
C HIS A 99 7.08 9.34 -5.20
N LEU A 100 8.06 9.22 -4.32
CA LEU A 100 9.33 9.91 -4.46
C LEU A 100 10.45 8.90 -4.66
N HIS A 101 11.04 8.90 -5.86
CA HIS A 101 12.22 8.13 -6.19
C HIS A 101 13.40 9.10 -6.23
N CYS A 102 14.15 9.17 -5.15
CA CYS A 102 15.23 10.13 -5.00
C CYS A 102 16.47 9.45 -4.46
N ASP A 103 17.55 9.52 -5.22
CA ASP A 103 18.82 8.91 -4.83
C ASP A 103 19.40 9.54 -3.56
N GLU A 104 19.21 10.83 -3.37
CA GLU A 104 19.68 11.55 -2.18
C GLU A 104 19.01 11.03 -0.91
N LEU A 105 17.72 10.67 -0.99
CA LEU A 105 17.01 10.08 0.15
C LEU A 105 17.52 8.69 0.48
N SER A 106 17.89 7.93 -0.55
CA SER A 106 18.52 6.62 -0.36
C SER A 106 19.88 6.77 0.35
N GLU A 107 20.63 7.78 -0.01
CA GLU A 107 21.91 8.09 0.64
C GLU A 107 21.70 8.49 2.10
N ILE A 108 20.67 9.27 2.39
CA ILE A 108 20.32 9.65 3.78
C ILE A 108 19.95 8.41 4.59
N SER A 109 19.18 7.51 4.01
CA SER A 109 18.79 6.26 4.66
C SER A 109 20.02 5.43 5.02
N GLU A 110 20.96 5.32 4.10
CA GLU A 110 22.21 4.61 4.32
C GLU A 110 23.08 5.31 5.36
N HIS A 111 23.15 6.63 5.32
CA HIS A 111 23.85 7.43 6.32
C HIS A 111 23.34 7.19 7.73
N LEU A 112 22.00 7.17 7.89
CA LEU A 112 21.38 6.88 9.18
C LEU A 112 21.74 5.50 9.69
N TYR A 113 21.85 4.53 8.80
CA TYR A 113 22.22 3.17 9.17
C TYR A 113 23.69 3.08 9.60
N GLN A 114 24.58 3.64 8.80
CA GLN A 114 26.03 3.53 9.05
C GLN A 114 26.53 4.41 10.18
N GLU A 115 26.08 5.66 10.26
CA GLU A 115 26.60 6.63 11.22
C GLU A 115 25.79 6.69 12.52
N HIS A 116 24.50 6.40 12.44
CA HIS A 116 23.61 6.53 13.60
C HIS A 116 23.00 5.20 14.05
N HIS A 117 23.38 4.09 13.42
CA HIS A 117 22.88 2.75 13.74
C HIS A 117 21.36 2.67 13.74
N PHE A 118 20.74 3.36 12.79
CA PHE A 118 19.28 3.45 12.68
C PHE A 118 18.83 3.04 11.30
N ARG A 119 17.96 2.03 11.24
CA ARG A 119 17.38 1.56 9.98
C ARG A 119 16.05 2.21 9.75
N LEU A 120 16.00 3.09 8.74
CA LEU A 120 14.78 3.78 8.35
C LEU A 120 13.80 2.82 7.69
N ASN A 121 12.51 2.96 8.02
CA ASN A 121 11.45 2.19 7.34
C ASN A 121 10.78 3.09 6.30
N PRO A 122 11.08 2.91 5.00
CA PRO A 122 10.52 3.78 3.94
C PRO A 122 9.00 3.68 3.82
N MET A 123 8.43 2.53 4.16
CA MET A 123 6.98 2.32 4.08
C MET A 123 6.20 3.13 5.12
N ARG A 124 6.87 3.58 6.16
CA ARG A 124 6.28 4.41 7.22
C ARG A 124 6.85 5.83 7.24
N THR A 125 7.62 6.19 6.21
CA THR A 125 8.23 7.52 6.11
C THR A 125 7.43 8.34 5.12
N VAL A 126 6.80 9.39 5.61
CA VAL A 126 6.01 10.31 4.79
C VAL A 126 6.45 11.74 5.08
N PHE A 127 6.76 12.48 4.04
CA PHE A 127 7.07 13.91 4.14
C PHE A 127 5.79 14.70 3.90
N TYR A 128 5.50 15.63 4.78
CA TYR A 128 4.33 16.49 4.66
C TYR A 128 4.75 17.86 4.15
N GLY A 129 3.99 18.40 3.22
CA GLY A 129 4.27 19.69 2.64
C GLY A 129 3.13 20.12 1.73
N VAL A 130 3.45 20.97 0.75
CA VAL A 130 2.46 21.52 -0.19
C VAL A 130 2.92 21.24 -1.60
N CYS A 131 2.06 20.65 -2.43
CA CYS A 131 2.38 20.34 -3.82
C CYS A 131 2.34 21.64 -4.69
N ASP A 132 2.91 21.54 -5.90
CA ASP A 132 2.98 22.67 -6.83
C ASP A 132 1.62 23.31 -7.09
N ASP A 133 0.59 22.50 -7.24
CA ASP A 133 -0.76 22.98 -7.55
C ASP A 133 -1.40 23.74 -6.40
N CYS A 134 -0.88 23.58 -5.18
CA CYS A 134 -1.42 24.19 -3.96
C CYS A 134 -0.59 25.34 -3.42
N MET A 135 0.58 25.57 -4.01
CA MET A 135 1.45 26.69 -3.62
C MET A 135 0.93 28.03 -4.07
#